data_dcba7bd2aea8f773d64da616119d7233
#
_entry.id   dcba7bd2aea8f773d64da616119d7233
#
_cell.length_a   1.000
_cell.length_b   1.000
_cell.length_c   1.000
_cell.angle_alpha   90.00
_cell.angle_beta   90.00
_cell.angle_gamma   90.00
#
_symmetry.space_group_name_H-M   'P 1'
#
loop_
_entity.id
_entity.type
_entity.pdbx_description
1 polymer ?
#
loop_
_entity_poly.entity_id
_entity_poly.type
_entity_poly.pdbx_seq_one_letter_code
_entity_poly.pdbx_strand_id
1 'polypeptide(L)'
;QFTQHDWALEEAVPDTSAEVSIEINEDNTASIQNGRLSLKIDASGILSYYRDGKKFLKEYHRDYDQPSCPESRCLKIRGREYKAIIGGDYTLKVRFESNNGEKIYGMGQYQQEYLDLKGCVLSLEQRNSQVTVPFEVSSMGYGFLWNNPAVGRVSFGKNLTEWQAAATRQMDYWITAGDTPKEILEKYTAVTGRAPMFPENLMGLWQCKLRYRTQEEVLSVARKYKAEGLPIDMIVIDFFHWTLQGDWKFDK
;
A
#
# COMPACT_ATOMS: atom_id res chain seq x y z
N GLN A 1 20.60 -4.23 11.16
CA GLN A 1 19.84 -3.34 12.02
C GLN A 1 18.67 -2.81 11.18
N PHE A 2 17.42 -2.98 11.65
CA PHE A 2 16.26 -2.39 11.00
C PHE A 2 16.27 -0.88 11.17
N THR A 3 15.87 -0.18 10.12
CA THR A 3 15.65 1.26 10.17
C THR A 3 14.15 1.50 10.30
N GLN A 4 13.74 2.27 11.27
CA GLN A 4 12.35 2.72 11.37
C GLN A 4 12.14 3.80 10.30
N HIS A 5 11.08 3.66 9.53
CA HIS A 5 10.71 4.60 8.48
C HIS A 5 9.26 5.04 8.67
N ASP A 6 9.09 6.34 8.79
CA ASP A 6 7.78 6.98 8.98
C ASP A 6 7.19 7.41 7.61
N TRP A 7 7.16 6.47 6.64
CA TRP A 7 6.72 6.81 5.28
C TRP A 7 5.21 6.98 5.18
N ALA A 8 4.45 6.09 5.79
CA ALA A 8 2.99 6.12 5.76
C ALA A 8 2.37 5.90 7.15
N LEU A 9 3.14 5.37 8.09
CA LEU A 9 2.67 5.11 9.45
C LEU A 9 3.07 6.27 10.35
N GLU A 10 2.10 6.96 10.94
CA GLU A 10 2.35 7.87 12.05
C GLU A 10 2.76 7.06 13.29
N GLU A 11 3.52 7.66 14.21
CA GLU A 11 3.74 7.06 15.52
C GLU A 11 2.38 6.85 16.19
N ALA A 12 1.89 5.63 16.10
CA ALA A 12 0.65 5.27 16.74
C ALA A 12 0.81 5.48 18.25
N VAL A 13 -0.08 6.25 18.85
CA VAL A 13 -0.25 6.23 20.30
C VAL A 13 -0.52 4.77 20.66
N PRO A 14 0.32 4.12 21.45
CA PRO A 14 0.14 2.71 21.78
C PRO A 14 -1.28 2.51 22.32
N ASP A 15 -2.06 1.65 21.70
CA ASP A 15 -3.31 1.19 22.28
C ASP A 15 -2.94 0.31 23.49
N THR A 16 -2.88 0.93 24.65
CA THR A 16 -2.53 0.27 25.91
C THR A 16 -3.63 -0.70 26.38
N SER A 17 -4.79 -0.74 25.69
CA SER A 17 -5.88 -1.69 25.99
C SER A 17 -5.67 -3.05 25.33
N ALA A 18 -4.80 -3.16 24.34
CA ALA A 18 -4.52 -4.43 23.68
C ALA A 18 -3.44 -5.22 24.42
N GLU A 19 -3.76 -6.39 24.92
CA GLU A 19 -2.76 -7.33 25.43
C GLU A 19 -1.96 -7.90 24.25
N VAL A 20 -0.67 -7.58 24.22
CA VAL A 20 0.28 -8.15 23.26
C VAL A 20 1.11 -9.21 23.97
N SER A 21 1.10 -10.44 23.47
CA SER A 21 1.98 -11.50 23.93
C SER A 21 2.92 -11.97 22.82
N ILE A 22 4.15 -12.26 23.19
CA ILE A 22 5.18 -12.81 22.29
C ILE A 22 5.71 -14.09 22.95
N GLU A 23 5.69 -15.18 22.20
CA GLU A 23 6.24 -16.46 22.60
C GLU A 23 7.32 -16.88 21.63
N ILE A 24 8.46 -17.29 22.15
CA ILE A 24 9.57 -17.85 21.39
C ILE A 24 9.91 -19.19 21.98
N ASN A 25 9.85 -20.25 21.17
CA ASN A 25 10.00 -21.64 21.62
C ASN A 25 11.41 -22.17 21.27
N GLU A 26 11.84 -23.18 22.01
CA GLU A 26 13.14 -23.84 21.81
C GLU A 26 13.25 -24.57 20.46
N ASP A 27 12.12 -24.92 19.83
CA ASP A 27 12.04 -25.55 18.52
C ASP A 27 12.17 -24.56 17.34
N ASN A 28 12.57 -23.30 17.61
CA ASN A 28 12.64 -22.18 16.66
C ASN A 28 11.29 -21.76 16.10
N THR A 29 10.17 -22.09 16.73
CA THR A 29 8.89 -21.49 16.42
C THR A 29 8.65 -20.25 17.28
N ALA A 30 7.82 -19.32 16.79
CA ALA A 30 7.42 -18.16 17.57
C ALA A 30 5.99 -17.76 17.26
N SER A 31 5.35 -17.04 18.18
CA SER A 31 4.06 -16.44 17.96
C SER A 31 3.97 -15.04 18.54
N ILE A 32 3.15 -14.21 17.91
CA ILE A 32 2.75 -12.89 18.40
C ILE A 32 1.23 -12.86 18.41
N GLN A 33 0.66 -12.50 19.54
CA GLN A 33 -0.77 -12.26 19.68
C GLN A 33 -1.00 -10.78 19.99
N ASN A 34 -1.90 -10.16 19.25
CA ASN A 34 -2.35 -8.77 19.46
C ASN A 34 -3.87 -8.73 19.30
N GLY A 35 -4.59 -8.77 20.42
CA GLY A 35 -6.04 -8.88 20.43
C GLY A 35 -6.54 -10.10 19.62
N ARG A 36 -7.36 -9.85 18.60
CA ARG A 36 -7.89 -10.89 17.69
C ARG A 36 -6.91 -11.38 16.63
N LEU A 37 -5.80 -10.65 16.40
CA LEU A 37 -4.76 -11.00 15.43
C LEU A 37 -3.68 -11.84 16.07
N SER A 38 -3.23 -12.88 15.37
CA SER A 38 -1.98 -13.55 15.71
C SER A 38 -1.13 -13.86 14.49
N LEU A 39 0.17 -13.80 14.70
CA LEU A 39 1.19 -14.23 13.78
C LEU A 39 1.85 -15.48 14.35
N LYS A 40 2.01 -16.52 13.53
CA LYS A 40 2.82 -17.68 13.86
C LYS A 40 3.98 -17.78 12.89
N ILE A 41 5.15 -18.09 13.44
CA ILE A 41 6.39 -18.28 12.69
C ILE A 41 6.79 -19.74 12.91
N ASP A 42 6.87 -20.51 11.85
CA ASP A 42 7.31 -21.91 11.94
C ASP A 42 8.84 -22.02 12.03
N ALA A 43 9.35 -23.22 12.32
CA ALA A 43 10.78 -23.48 12.45
C ALA A 43 11.61 -23.15 11.21
N SER A 44 10.97 -23.01 10.04
CA SER A 44 11.59 -22.56 8.78
C SER A 44 11.52 -21.04 8.59
N GLY A 45 10.91 -20.32 9.53
CA GLY A 45 10.73 -18.88 9.50
C GLY A 45 9.57 -18.41 8.60
N ILE A 46 8.63 -19.29 8.23
CA ILE A 46 7.45 -18.94 7.42
C ILE A 46 6.40 -18.29 8.29
N LEU A 47 5.88 -17.15 7.83
CA LEU A 47 4.87 -16.37 8.53
C LEU A 47 3.46 -16.81 8.17
N SER A 48 2.60 -16.98 9.17
CA SER A 48 1.17 -17.29 9.00
C SER A 48 0.35 -16.39 9.91
N TYR A 49 -0.65 -15.72 9.33
CA TYR A 49 -1.50 -14.75 10.02
C TYR A 49 -2.89 -15.32 10.26
N TYR A 50 -3.40 -15.07 11.44
CA TYR A 50 -4.69 -15.57 11.90
C TYR A 50 -5.53 -14.45 12.51
N ARG A 51 -6.84 -14.56 12.37
CA ARG A 51 -7.84 -13.79 13.10
C ARG A 51 -8.78 -14.75 13.81
N ASP A 52 -8.93 -14.62 15.11
CA ASP A 52 -9.74 -15.51 15.95
C ASP A 52 -9.40 -17.00 15.71
N GLY A 53 -8.13 -17.30 15.56
CA GLY A 53 -7.63 -18.67 15.28
C GLY A 53 -7.82 -19.15 13.84
N LYS A 54 -8.51 -18.41 12.96
CA LYS A 54 -8.67 -18.73 11.54
C LYS A 54 -7.59 -18.09 10.71
N LYS A 55 -6.79 -18.90 10.00
CA LYS A 55 -5.76 -18.42 9.08
C LYS A 55 -6.39 -17.67 7.90
N PHE A 56 -5.85 -16.48 7.57
CA PHE A 56 -6.29 -15.70 6.43
C PHE A 56 -5.15 -15.34 5.47
N LEU A 57 -3.89 -15.33 5.94
CA LEU A 57 -2.74 -15.03 5.09
C LEU A 57 -1.56 -15.90 5.52
N LYS A 58 -0.76 -16.36 4.57
CA LYS A 58 0.45 -17.14 4.82
C LYS A 58 1.48 -16.83 3.75
N GLU A 59 2.75 -16.75 4.12
CA GLU A 59 3.83 -16.69 3.15
C GLU A 59 3.82 -17.93 2.26
N TYR A 60 3.97 -17.70 0.95
CA TYR A 60 4.07 -18.78 -0.02
C TYR A 60 5.46 -19.39 0.05
N HIS A 61 5.51 -20.68 0.34
CA HIS A 61 6.74 -21.44 0.32
C HIS A 61 6.51 -22.75 -0.41
N ARG A 62 7.32 -23.00 -1.42
CA ARG A 62 7.35 -24.30 -2.09
C ARG A 62 8.70 -24.91 -1.84
N ASP A 63 8.72 -25.93 -1.01
CA ASP A 63 9.89 -26.78 -0.82
C ASP A 63 9.76 -28.03 -1.71
N TYR A 64 10.75 -28.22 -2.56
CA TYR A 64 10.84 -29.38 -3.42
C TYR A 64 12.18 -30.03 -3.13
N ASP A 65 12.17 -30.97 -2.20
CA ASP A 65 13.36 -31.70 -1.80
C ASP A 65 13.12 -33.21 -1.99
N GLN A 66 13.64 -33.77 -3.07
CA GLN A 66 13.64 -35.19 -3.28
C GLN A 66 15.05 -35.71 -2.97
N PRO A 67 15.22 -36.51 -1.90
CA PRO A 67 16.54 -37.07 -1.54
C PRO A 67 17.19 -37.83 -2.68
N SER A 68 16.39 -38.45 -3.56
CA SER A 68 16.85 -39.18 -4.73
C SER A 68 17.25 -38.32 -5.93
N CYS A 69 16.96 -37.01 -5.88
CA CYS A 69 17.24 -36.05 -6.94
C CYS A 69 17.60 -34.68 -6.32
N PRO A 70 18.84 -34.47 -5.86
CA PRO A 70 19.28 -33.22 -5.23
C PRO A 70 19.10 -31.99 -6.12
N GLU A 71 19.10 -32.14 -7.44
CA GLU A 71 18.90 -31.08 -8.43
C GLU A 71 17.48 -30.50 -8.35
N SER A 72 16.52 -31.24 -7.77
CA SER A 72 15.15 -30.75 -7.54
C SER A 72 15.09 -29.51 -6.65
N ARG A 73 16.17 -29.24 -5.90
CA ARG A 73 16.29 -28.00 -5.08
C ARG A 73 16.20 -26.69 -5.88
N CYS A 74 16.50 -26.73 -7.17
CA CYS A 74 16.30 -25.56 -8.04
C CYS A 74 14.81 -25.17 -8.21
N LEU A 75 13.90 -26.08 -7.87
CA LEU A 75 12.44 -25.82 -7.91
C LEU A 75 11.87 -25.23 -6.62
N LYS A 76 12.71 -24.97 -5.62
CA LYS A 76 12.29 -24.29 -4.39
C LYS A 76 11.90 -22.85 -4.69
N ILE A 77 10.75 -22.43 -4.15
CA ILE A 77 10.30 -21.04 -4.19
C ILE A 77 10.23 -20.54 -2.76
N ARG A 78 10.97 -19.48 -2.49
CA ARG A 78 10.98 -18.82 -1.19
C ARG A 78 9.88 -17.78 -1.07
N GLY A 79 9.30 -17.62 0.12
CA GLY A 79 8.36 -16.56 0.42
C GLY A 79 9.01 -15.18 0.30
N ARG A 80 10.28 -15.09 0.68
CA ARG A 80 11.09 -13.86 0.63
C ARG A 80 12.33 -14.09 -0.21
N GLU A 81 12.61 -13.20 -1.13
CA GLU A 81 13.77 -13.25 -2.01
C GLU A 81 14.42 -11.88 -2.11
N TYR A 82 15.67 -11.79 -1.68
CA TYR A 82 16.50 -10.60 -1.79
C TYR A 82 17.57 -10.84 -2.84
N LYS A 83 17.60 -10.01 -3.87
CA LYS A 83 18.65 -10.04 -4.90
C LYS A 83 19.43 -8.73 -4.84
N ALA A 84 20.72 -8.82 -4.54
CA ALA A 84 21.60 -7.65 -4.48
C ALA A 84 21.65 -6.90 -5.83
N ILE A 85 21.63 -5.59 -5.76
CA ILE A 85 21.78 -4.68 -6.90
C ILE A 85 22.99 -3.75 -6.66
N ILE A 86 23.50 -3.17 -7.74
CA ILE A 86 24.59 -2.19 -7.64
C ILE A 86 24.11 -1.00 -6.82
N GLY A 87 24.94 -0.56 -5.87
CA GLY A 87 24.58 0.54 -4.94
C GLY A 87 24.30 0.11 -3.51
N GLY A 88 24.27 -1.21 -3.25
CA GLY A 88 24.17 -1.77 -1.89
C GLY A 88 22.75 -2.03 -1.40
N ASP A 89 21.75 -1.88 -2.24
CA ASP A 89 20.36 -2.23 -1.98
C ASP A 89 20.01 -3.63 -2.58
N TYR A 90 18.75 -4.01 -2.42
CA TYR A 90 18.24 -5.29 -2.92
C TYR A 90 16.93 -5.08 -3.69
N THR A 91 16.74 -5.82 -4.78
CA THR A 91 15.39 -6.12 -5.24
C THR A 91 14.77 -7.10 -4.25
N LEU A 92 13.59 -6.79 -3.75
CA LEU A 92 12.86 -7.64 -2.82
C LEU A 92 11.60 -8.19 -3.50
N LYS A 93 11.36 -9.49 -3.30
CA LYS A 93 10.07 -10.12 -3.58
C LYS A 93 9.54 -10.78 -2.33
N VAL A 94 8.26 -10.55 -2.05
CA VAL A 94 7.52 -11.20 -0.96
C VAL A 94 6.30 -11.86 -1.55
N ARG A 95 6.09 -13.13 -1.23
CA ARG A 95 5.03 -13.95 -1.80
C ARG A 95 4.13 -14.51 -0.72
N PHE A 96 2.84 -14.47 -0.97
CA PHE A 96 1.82 -15.05 -0.11
C PHE A 96 0.97 -16.07 -0.88
N GLU A 97 0.44 -17.06 -0.16
CA GLU A 97 -0.56 -17.98 -0.70
C GLU A 97 -1.79 -17.20 -1.14
N SER A 98 -2.36 -17.56 -2.27
CA SER A 98 -3.62 -17.00 -2.73
C SER A 98 -4.79 -17.78 -2.13
N ASN A 99 -5.73 -17.08 -1.50
CA ASN A 99 -6.94 -17.71 -1.00
C ASN A 99 -7.96 -17.94 -2.13
N ASN A 100 -8.61 -19.09 -2.11
CA ASN A 100 -9.64 -19.40 -3.09
C ASN A 100 -10.90 -18.54 -2.87
N GLY A 101 -11.43 -17.95 -3.94
CA GLY A 101 -12.61 -17.08 -3.85
C GLY A 101 -12.38 -15.70 -3.24
N GLU A 102 -11.14 -15.39 -2.88
CA GLU A 102 -10.76 -14.07 -2.38
C GLU A 102 -10.92 -12.99 -3.45
N LYS A 103 -11.45 -11.85 -3.04
CA LYS A 103 -11.50 -10.62 -3.81
C LYS A 103 -10.62 -9.57 -3.14
N ILE A 104 -9.91 -8.79 -3.95
CA ILE A 104 -8.99 -7.75 -3.49
C ILE A 104 -9.48 -6.40 -3.97
N TYR A 105 -9.49 -5.42 -3.08
CA TYR A 105 -9.92 -4.04 -3.34
C TYR A 105 -8.87 -3.06 -2.84
N GLY A 106 -9.00 -1.78 -3.22
CA GLY A 106 -8.13 -0.71 -2.76
C GLY A 106 -7.02 -0.38 -3.76
N MET A 107 -5.79 -0.24 -3.30
CA MET A 107 -4.57 0.09 -4.06
C MET A 107 -4.51 1.51 -4.62
N GLY A 108 -5.45 2.39 -4.28
CA GLY A 108 -5.53 3.74 -4.82
C GLY A 108 -6.38 3.86 -6.07
N GLN A 109 -5.94 4.67 -7.03
CA GLN A 109 -6.70 4.95 -8.24
C GLN A 109 -5.86 4.60 -9.48
N TYR A 110 -6.25 3.56 -10.17
CA TYR A 110 -5.66 3.11 -11.42
C TYR A 110 -6.62 3.32 -12.58
N GLN A 111 -6.09 3.54 -13.78
CA GLN A 111 -6.88 3.63 -15.02
C GLN A 111 -7.23 2.25 -15.52
N GLN A 112 -8.16 1.59 -14.85
CA GLN A 112 -8.67 0.28 -15.20
C GLN A 112 -10.11 0.12 -14.69
N GLU A 113 -10.86 -0.78 -15.29
CA GLU A 113 -12.28 -0.99 -15.01
C GLU A 113 -12.58 -2.05 -13.91
N TYR A 114 -11.56 -2.73 -13.40
CA TYR A 114 -11.74 -3.80 -12.42
C TYR A 114 -11.85 -3.26 -10.99
N LEU A 115 -12.98 -3.50 -10.34
CA LEU A 115 -13.12 -3.26 -8.89
C LEU A 115 -12.42 -4.35 -8.07
N ASP A 116 -12.60 -5.62 -8.48
CA ASP A 116 -11.87 -6.76 -7.90
C ASP A 116 -10.55 -6.90 -8.63
N LEU A 117 -9.46 -6.69 -7.89
CA LEU A 117 -8.10 -6.71 -8.42
C LEU A 117 -7.49 -8.12 -8.50
N LYS A 118 -8.25 -9.16 -8.12
CA LYS A 118 -7.75 -10.54 -8.22
C LYS A 118 -7.49 -10.91 -9.69
N GLY A 119 -6.27 -11.30 -9.97
CA GLY A 119 -5.76 -11.55 -11.34
C GLY A 119 -5.06 -10.35 -11.98
N CYS A 120 -5.08 -9.18 -11.35
CA CYS A 120 -4.39 -7.98 -11.86
C CYS A 120 -2.92 -7.93 -11.47
N VAL A 121 -2.15 -7.23 -12.29
CA VAL A 121 -0.78 -6.79 -12.00
C VAL A 121 -0.78 -5.27 -12.00
N LEU A 122 -0.35 -4.66 -10.89
CA LEU A 122 -0.29 -3.22 -10.73
C LEU A 122 1.15 -2.75 -10.55
N SER A 123 1.53 -1.69 -11.24
CA SER A 123 2.78 -0.98 -10.98
C SER A 123 2.62 -0.12 -9.73
N LEU A 124 3.55 -0.23 -8.79
CA LEU A 124 3.58 0.59 -7.57
C LEU A 124 4.47 1.80 -7.82
N GLU A 125 3.90 2.80 -8.44
CA GLU A 125 4.56 4.06 -8.79
C GLU A 125 3.53 5.15 -8.99
N GLN A 126 3.94 6.40 -8.79
CA GLN A 126 3.09 7.56 -9.09
C GLN A 126 3.35 8.01 -10.53
N ARG A 127 2.28 8.24 -11.29
CA ARG A 127 2.34 8.79 -12.64
C ARG A 127 1.07 9.56 -12.98
N ASN A 128 1.09 10.30 -14.07
CA ASN A 128 -0.08 11.05 -14.50
C ASN A 128 -1.31 10.16 -14.63
N SER A 129 -2.43 10.65 -14.13
CA SER A 129 -3.75 10.00 -14.08
C SER A 129 -3.82 8.76 -13.19
N GLN A 130 -2.81 8.50 -12.35
CA GLN A 130 -2.76 7.35 -11.45
C GLN A 130 -2.26 7.78 -10.07
N VAL A 131 -2.91 7.29 -9.04
CA VAL A 131 -2.47 7.42 -7.65
C VAL A 131 -2.32 6.03 -7.06
N THR A 132 -1.10 5.67 -6.68
CA THR A 132 -0.81 4.42 -5.98
C THR A 132 -0.90 4.64 -4.48
N VAL A 133 -1.78 3.89 -3.82
CA VAL A 133 -1.84 3.72 -2.37
C VAL A 133 -1.70 2.23 -2.11
N PRO A 134 -0.52 1.72 -1.70
CA PRO A 134 -0.23 0.28 -1.68
C PRO A 134 -0.88 -0.41 -0.46
N PHE A 135 -2.18 -0.16 -0.29
CA PHE A 135 -3.03 -0.74 0.73
C PHE A 135 -4.18 -1.52 0.08
N GLU A 136 -4.17 -2.84 0.28
CA GLU A 136 -5.25 -3.72 -0.15
C GLU A 136 -6.23 -4.02 0.98
N VAL A 137 -7.50 -4.20 0.61
CA VAL A 137 -8.56 -4.71 1.47
C VAL A 137 -9.06 -6.03 0.88
N SER A 138 -8.92 -7.10 1.64
CA SER A 138 -9.33 -8.43 1.23
C SER A 138 -10.74 -8.76 1.70
N SER A 139 -11.52 -9.45 0.86
CA SER A 139 -12.81 -10.03 1.22
C SER A 139 -12.71 -11.10 2.33
N MET A 140 -11.50 -11.55 2.65
CA MET A 140 -11.24 -12.45 3.79
C MET A 140 -11.15 -11.72 5.14
N GLY A 141 -11.41 -10.39 5.15
CA GLY A 141 -11.48 -9.59 6.36
C GLY A 141 -10.13 -9.15 6.90
N TYR A 142 -9.19 -8.84 6.03
CA TYR A 142 -7.92 -8.23 6.40
C TYR A 142 -7.56 -7.07 5.47
N GLY A 143 -6.66 -6.21 5.95
CA GLY A 143 -5.99 -5.18 5.18
C GLY A 143 -4.48 -5.37 5.24
N PHE A 144 -3.79 -5.10 4.14
CA PHE A 144 -2.34 -5.22 4.02
C PHE A 144 -1.78 -3.96 3.38
N LEU A 145 -0.87 -3.29 4.07
CA LEU A 145 -0.14 -2.12 3.58
C LEU A 145 1.30 -2.53 3.25
N TRP A 146 1.70 -2.41 2.00
CA TRP A 146 3.09 -2.49 1.60
C TRP A 146 3.80 -1.18 1.92
N ASN A 147 4.45 -1.11 3.08
CA ASN A 147 5.10 0.10 3.59
C ASN A 147 6.50 0.26 2.98
N ASN A 148 6.56 0.45 1.67
CA ASN A 148 7.81 0.59 0.93
C ASN A 148 7.66 1.64 -0.18
N PRO A 149 8.45 2.73 -0.19
CA PRO A 149 8.35 3.81 -1.17
C PRO A 149 9.06 3.50 -2.49
N ALA A 150 9.78 2.40 -2.59
CA ALA A 150 10.45 2.03 -3.83
C ALA A 150 9.44 1.74 -4.95
N VAL A 151 9.78 2.12 -6.16
CA VAL A 151 9.08 1.64 -7.35
C VAL A 151 9.06 0.12 -7.35
N GLY A 152 7.91 -0.45 -7.67
CA GLY A 152 7.74 -1.89 -7.65
C GLY A 152 6.49 -2.33 -8.39
N ARG A 153 5.99 -3.47 -8.00
CA ARG A 153 4.72 -3.99 -8.52
C ARG A 153 4.10 -4.98 -7.53
N VAL A 154 2.80 -5.17 -7.66
CA VAL A 154 2.09 -6.29 -7.06
C VAL A 154 1.40 -7.11 -8.13
N SER A 155 1.41 -8.42 -7.96
CA SER A 155 0.64 -9.37 -8.77
C SER A 155 -0.32 -10.14 -7.87
N PHE A 156 -1.62 -9.94 -8.05
CA PHE A 156 -2.68 -10.65 -7.33
C PHE A 156 -3.08 -11.92 -8.07
N GLY A 157 -2.12 -12.83 -8.24
CA GLY A 157 -2.34 -14.06 -9.00
C GLY A 157 -3.33 -15.02 -8.32
N LYS A 158 -3.90 -15.94 -9.10
CA LYS A 158 -4.77 -17.00 -8.58
C LYS A 158 -4.03 -18.05 -7.77
N ASN A 159 -2.74 -18.23 -8.04
CA ASN A 159 -1.87 -19.17 -7.36
C ASN A 159 -1.09 -18.57 -6.20
N LEU A 160 -0.67 -17.32 -6.33
CA LEU A 160 0.03 -16.57 -5.28
C LEU A 160 -0.13 -15.07 -5.50
N THR A 161 0.03 -14.30 -4.43
CA THR A 161 0.22 -12.84 -4.47
C THR A 161 1.72 -12.55 -4.32
N GLU A 162 2.31 -11.75 -5.22
CA GLU A 162 3.71 -11.34 -5.16
C GLU A 162 3.82 -9.82 -5.10
N TRP A 163 4.43 -9.31 -4.03
CA TRP A 163 4.85 -7.93 -3.89
C TRP A 163 6.33 -7.80 -4.23
N GLN A 164 6.68 -6.75 -4.96
CA GLN A 164 8.06 -6.50 -5.39
C GLN A 164 8.43 -5.04 -5.16
N ALA A 165 9.63 -4.81 -4.58
CA ALA A 165 10.31 -3.52 -4.55
C ALA A 165 11.58 -3.59 -5.40
N ALA A 166 11.82 -2.56 -6.22
CA ALA A 166 13.01 -2.52 -7.10
C ALA A 166 14.30 -2.25 -6.34
N ALA A 167 14.24 -1.49 -5.23
CA ALA A 167 15.40 -1.18 -4.39
C ALA A 167 14.96 -0.97 -2.95
N THR A 168 15.43 -1.81 -2.04
CA THR A 168 15.13 -1.69 -0.61
C THR A 168 16.19 -2.43 0.21
N ARG A 169 16.32 -2.07 1.49
CA ARG A 169 17.20 -2.75 2.45
C ARG A 169 16.45 -3.65 3.41
N GLN A 170 15.14 -3.46 3.52
CA GLN A 170 14.30 -4.21 4.45
C GLN A 170 12.95 -4.54 3.86
N MET A 171 12.33 -5.58 4.38
CA MET A 171 10.92 -5.90 4.16
C MET A 171 10.10 -5.15 5.21
N ASP A 172 9.14 -4.35 4.75
CA ASP A 172 8.28 -3.58 5.62
C ASP A 172 6.85 -3.63 5.10
N TYR A 173 5.93 -4.10 5.93
CA TYR A 173 4.50 -4.09 5.68
C TYR A 173 3.71 -4.14 6.98
N TRP A 174 2.51 -3.62 6.93
CA TRP A 174 1.59 -3.60 8.05
C TRP A 174 0.31 -4.37 7.71
N ILE A 175 -0.21 -5.11 8.69
CA ILE A 175 -1.40 -5.94 8.53
C ILE A 175 -2.42 -5.60 9.62
N THR A 176 -3.69 -5.52 9.21
CA THR A 176 -4.82 -5.43 10.12
C THR A 176 -5.92 -6.39 9.71
N ALA A 177 -6.89 -6.61 10.59
CA ALA A 177 -8.09 -7.38 10.29
C ALA A 177 -9.33 -6.78 10.94
N GLY A 178 -10.48 -6.99 10.31
CA GLY A 178 -11.78 -6.50 10.76
C GLY A 178 -12.91 -7.38 10.23
N ASP A 179 -14.09 -7.26 10.84
CA ASP A 179 -15.29 -7.99 10.40
C ASP A 179 -15.91 -7.33 9.17
N THR A 180 -15.61 -6.05 8.96
CA THR A 180 -16.10 -5.25 7.82
C THR A 180 -14.97 -4.45 7.19
N PRO A 181 -15.08 -4.08 5.89
CA PRO A 181 -14.16 -3.15 5.25
C PRO A 181 -14.06 -1.80 5.99
N LYS A 182 -15.14 -1.35 6.61
CA LYS A 182 -15.17 -0.13 7.42
C LYS A 182 -14.19 -0.22 8.59
N GLU A 183 -14.23 -1.29 9.37
CA GLU A 183 -13.30 -1.48 10.49
C GLU A 183 -11.84 -1.57 10.04
N ILE A 184 -11.59 -2.21 8.90
CA ILE A 184 -10.25 -2.28 8.30
C ILE A 184 -9.75 -0.88 7.95
N LEU A 185 -10.59 -0.05 7.31
CA LEU A 185 -10.26 1.32 6.96
C LEU A 185 -10.11 2.22 8.19
N GLU A 186 -10.93 2.05 9.22
CA GLU A 186 -10.79 2.78 10.50
C GLU A 186 -9.43 2.52 11.14
N LYS A 187 -8.98 1.26 11.16
CA LYS A 187 -7.67 0.88 11.69
C LYS A 187 -6.53 1.41 10.81
N TYR A 188 -6.68 1.34 9.49
CA TYR A 188 -5.72 1.89 8.55
C TYR A 188 -5.55 3.39 8.75
N THR A 189 -6.65 4.15 8.78
CA THR A 189 -6.59 5.60 8.98
C THR A 189 -6.17 6.02 10.39
N ALA A 190 -6.30 5.15 11.38
CA ALA A 190 -5.78 5.41 12.71
C ALA A 190 -4.25 5.42 12.77
N VAL A 191 -3.58 4.66 11.88
CA VAL A 191 -2.11 4.56 11.85
C VAL A 191 -1.48 5.39 10.72
N THR A 192 -2.24 5.80 9.72
CA THR A 192 -1.73 6.58 8.57
C THR A 192 -2.24 8.03 8.56
N GLY A 193 -3.00 8.43 9.58
CA GLY A 193 -3.66 9.72 9.63
C GLY A 193 -5.04 9.72 8.96
N ARG A 194 -5.90 10.60 9.45
CA ARG A 194 -7.25 10.80 8.94
C ARG A 194 -7.32 12.03 8.07
N ALA A 195 -8.03 11.93 6.94
CA ALA A 195 -8.32 13.09 6.11
C ALA A 195 -9.09 14.15 6.92
N PRO A 196 -8.71 15.44 6.83
CA PRO A 196 -9.46 16.51 7.44
C PRO A 196 -10.85 16.65 6.80
N MET A 197 -11.80 17.22 7.55
CA MET A 197 -13.11 17.56 6.98
C MET A 197 -12.92 18.54 5.84
N PHE A 198 -13.48 18.24 4.68
CA PHE A 198 -13.41 19.11 3.52
C PHE A 198 -14.24 20.38 3.75
N PRO A 199 -13.71 21.61 3.54
CA PRO A 199 -14.43 22.85 3.74
C PRO A 199 -15.62 22.98 2.79
N GLU A 200 -16.77 23.43 3.30
CA GLU A 200 -18.00 23.61 2.49
C GLU A 200 -17.78 24.52 1.29
N ASN A 201 -17.03 25.60 1.46
CA ASN A 201 -16.72 26.55 0.39
C ASN A 201 -15.84 26.00 -0.73
N LEU A 202 -15.41 24.75 -0.64
CA LEU A 202 -14.67 24.06 -1.70
C LEU A 202 -15.49 22.94 -2.36
N MET A 203 -16.77 22.79 -2.00
CA MET A 203 -17.63 21.75 -2.57
C MET A 203 -18.35 22.15 -3.87
N GLY A 204 -18.17 23.39 -4.34
CA GLY A 204 -18.80 23.88 -5.55
C GLY A 204 -17.95 23.73 -6.81
N LEU A 205 -18.03 24.72 -7.69
CA LEU A 205 -17.36 24.69 -8.99
C LEU A 205 -15.87 24.98 -8.88
N TRP A 206 -15.07 24.07 -9.39
CA TRP A 206 -13.63 24.24 -9.62
C TRP A 206 -13.39 24.49 -11.10
N GLN A 207 -13.02 25.72 -11.44
CA GLN A 207 -12.69 26.10 -12.81
C GLN A 207 -11.23 25.79 -13.12
N CYS A 208 -10.99 25.00 -14.13
CA CYS A 208 -9.66 24.74 -14.67
C CYS A 208 -9.60 25.06 -16.16
N LYS A 209 -8.49 25.58 -16.58
CA LYS A 209 -8.05 25.66 -17.98
C LYS A 209 -6.62 25.16 -18.03
N LEU A 210 -6.31 24.28 -18.92
CA LEU A 210 -4.98 23.64 -19.01
C LEU A 210 -3.82 24.63 -18.87
N ARG A 211 -4.02 25.88 -19.36
CA ARG A 211 -3.00 26.90 -19.28
C ARG A 211 -3.61 28.29 -19.05
N TYR A 212 -3.26 28.88 -17.92
CA TYR A 212 -3.32 30.32 -17.67
C TYR A 212 -1.90 30.87 -17.80
N ARG A 213 -1.72 31.92 -18.61
CA ARG A 213 -0.38 32.43 -18.94
C ARG A 213 0.14 33.47 -17.98
N THR A 214 -0.78 34.23 -17.36
CA THR A 214 -0.46 35.32 -16.47
C THR A 214 -1.40 35.37 -15.27
N GLN A 215 -0.98 36.02 -14.20
CA GLN A 215 -1.82 36.30 -13.02
C GLN A 215 -3.08 37.07 -13.43
N GLU A 216 -2.97 38.06 -14.32
CA GLU A 216 -4.13 38.85 -14.75
C GLU A 216 -5.14 38.00 -15.53
N GLU A 217 -4.70 37.04 -16.33
CA GLU A 217 -5.61 36.10 -16.99
C GLU A 217 -6.42 35.27 -15.97
N VAL A 218 -5.81 34.75 -14.91
CA VAL A 218 -6.50 34.03 -13.84
C VAL A 218 -7.51 34.93 -13.15
N LEU A 219 -7.09 36.15 -12.76
CA LEU A 219 -7.94 37.09 -12.08
C LEU A 219 -9.12 37.57 -12.95
N SER A 220 -8.89 37.75 -14.25
CA SER A 220 -9.95 38.16 -15.18
C SER A 220 -11.04 37.07 -15.29
N VAL A 221 -10.69 35.81 -15.26
CA VAL A 221 -11.66 34.69 -15.25
C VAL A 221 -12.49 34.73 -13.97
N ALA A 222 -11.86 34.85 -12.79
CA ALA A 222 -12.57 34.94 -11.53
C ALA A 222 -13.53 36.13 -11.46
N ARG A 223 -13.05 37.31 -11.91
CA ARG A 223 -13.87 38.55 -11.98
C ARG A 223 -15.06 38.38 -12.92
N LYS A 224 -14.89 37.71 -14.05
CA LYS A 224 -15.95 37.42 -15.01
C LYS A 224 -17.06 36.54 -14.39
N TYR A 225 -16.70 35.43 -13.76
CA TYR A 225 -17.66 34.59 -13.04
C TYR A 225 -18.45 35.39 -12.02
N LYS A 226 -17.76 36.22 -11.23
CA LYS A 226 -18.42 37.11 -10.24
C LYS A 226 -19.34 38.14 -10.89
N ALA A 227 -18.92 38.76 -11.99
CA ALA A 227 -19.72 39.77 -12.67
C ALA A 227 -21.00 39.22 -13.31
N GLU A 228 -20.94 37.95 -13.78
CA GLU A 228 -22.08 37.25 -14.35
C GLU A 228 -22.97 36.57 -13.29
N GLY A 229 -22.61 36.67 -11.98
CA GLY A 229 -23.35 36.04 -10.88
C GLY A 229 -23.27 34.54 -10.88
N LEU A 230 -22.26 33.94 -11.55
CA LEU A 230 -22.04 32.50 -11.58
C LEU A 230 -21.23 32.07 -10.35
N PRO A 231 -21.65 31.00 -9.66
CA PRO A 231 -20.89 30.48 -8.53
C PRO A 231 -19.56 29.92 -8.97
N ILE A 232 -18.50 30.20 -8.21
CA ILE A 232 -17.16 29.64 -8.38
C ILE A 232 -16.51 29.58 -7.01
N ASP A 233 -15.94 28.44 -6.66
CA ASP A 233 -15.27 28.24 -5.38
C ASP A 233 -13.76 28.25 -5.54
N MET A 234 -13.25 27.70 -6.64
CA MET A 234 -11.82 27.58 -6.86
C MET A 234 -11.44 27.75 -8.32
N ILE A 235 -10.25 28.30 -8.56
CA ILE A 235 -9.56 28.24 -9.86
C ILE A 235 -8.29 27.39 -9.68
N VAL A 236 -8.14 26.39 -10.53
CA VAL A 236 -6.98 25.50 -10.54
C VAL A 236 -5.98 26.02 -11.58
N ILE A 237 -4.76 26.31 -11.14
CA ILE A 237 -3.63 26.64 -12.00
C ILE A 237 -2.83 25.36 -12.20
N ASP A 238 -2.79 24.85 -13.43
CA ASP A 238 -2.09 23.61 -13.77
C ASP A 238 -0.56 23.84 -13.86
N PHE A 239 0.20 22.81 -14.07
CA PHE A 239 1.67 22.72 -13.90
C PHE A 239 2.50 23.68 -14.79
N PHE A 240 1.92 24.29 -15.79
CA PHE A 240 2.66 25.18 -16.74
C PHE A 240 3.22 26.47 -16.11
N HIS A 241 2.87 26.77 -14.87
CA HIS A 241 3.44 27.87 -14.09
C HIS A 241 4.75 27.49 -13.37
N TRP A 242 5.13 26.22 -13.40
CA TRP A 242 6.36 25.76 -12.78
C TRP A 242 7.57 26.10 -13.65
N THR A 243 8.64 26.60 -13.05
CA THR A 243 9.92 26.84 -13.71
C THR A 243 10.54 25.53 -14.20
N LEU A 244 10.48 24.49 -13.37
CA LEU A 244 10.88 23.13 -13.69
C LEU A 244 9.75 22.16 -13.32
N GLN A 245 9.64 21.07 -14.04
CA GLN A 245 8.62 20.05 -13.78
C GLN A 245 8.71 19.55 -12.31
N GLY A 246 7.63 19.70 -11.56
CA GLY A 246 7.56 19.31 -10.15
C GLY A 246 8.11 20.32 -9.14
N ASP A 247 8.47 21.53 -9.57
CA ASP A 247 9.10 22.54 -8.71
C ASP A 247 8.16 23.28 -7.78
N TRP A 248 6.84 23.19 -7.96
CA TRP A 248 5.81 23.84 -7.14
C TRP A 248 6.05 25.33 -6.86
N LYS A 249 6.67 26.05 -7.79
CA LYS A 249 6.93 27.49 -7.73
C LYS A 249 6.26 28.22 -8.89
N PHE A 250 5.90 29.48 -8.64
CA PHE A 250 5.49 30.34 -9.73
C PHE A 250 6.70 30.81 -10.52
N ASP A 251 6.55 30.89 -11.82
CA ASP A 251 7.48 31.61 -12.69
C ASP A 251 7.46 33.09 -12.35
N LYS A 252 8.57 33.79 -12.53
CA LYS A 252 8.74 35.22 -12.18
C LYS A 252 8.11 36.12 -13.22
#